data_97176fc04a4215639618cd274efa0229
#
_entry.id   97176fc04a4215639618cd274efa0229
#
_cell.length_a   1.000
_cell.length_b   1.000
_cell.length_c   1.000
_cell.angle_alpha   90.00
_cell.angle_beta   90.00
_cell.angle_gamma   90.00
#
_symmetry.space_group_name_H-M   'P 1'
#
loop_
_entity.id
_entity.type
_entity.pdbx_description
1 polymer ?
#
loop_
_entity_poly.entity_id
_entity_poly.type
_entity_poly.pdbx_seq_one_letter_code
_entity_poly.pdbx_strand_id
1 'polypeptide(L)'
;MTANAIGSIAELEIDSLTPSNTYSRRNFIVTSVGAGFALAVQPVMAQTAITTPAEGLIAGEIKVPAQGGEMAAYRAQPSDGKHLPVVLVVQEIFGVHEYIRDTCRRLAKLGYLAIAPELFARQGDP
;
A
#
# COMPACT_ATOMS: atom_id res chain seq x y z
N MET A 1 11.66 -43.55 -44.63
CA MET A 1 10.44 -42.74 -44.89
C MET A 1 9.59 -42.66 -43.64
N THR A 2 10.01 -41.93 -42.63
CA THR A 2 9.19 -41.71 -41.40
C THR A 2 9.72 -40.50 -40.61
N ALA A 3 9.76 -39.33 -41.23
CA ALA A 3 10.21 -38.09 -40.53
C ALA A 3 9.26 -36.88 -40.70
N ASN A 4 8.01 -37.08 -41.14
CA ASN A 4 7.13 -35.98 -41.46
C ASN A 4 5.82 -35.91 -40.63
N ALA A 5 5.63 -36.80 -39.66
CA ALA A 5 4.39 -36.80 -38.86
C ALA A 5 4.49 -36.01 -37.55
N ILE A 6 5.69 -35.76 -37.04
CA ILE A 6 5.89 -35.11 -35.72
C ILE A 6 5.79 -33.60 -35.85
N GLY A 7 6.20 -33.02 -37.00
CA GLY A 7 6.08 -31.56 -37.22
C GLY A 7 4.65 -31.08 -37.34
N SER A 8 3.76 -31.87 -37.90
CA SER A 8 2.35 -31.50 -38.11
C SER A 8 1.52 -31.42 -36.82
N ILE A 9 1.83 -32.24 -35.80
CA ILE A 9 1.07 -32.24 -34.55
C ILE A 9 1.50 -31.06 -33.67
N ALA A 10 2.79 -30.71 -33.65
CA ALA A 10 3.30 -29.59 -32.89
C ALA A 10 2.81 -28.24 -33.44
N GLU A 11 2.69 -28.09 -34.76
CA GLU A 11 2.13 -26.89 -35.37
C GLU A 11 0.62 -26.73 -35.08
N LEU A 12 -0.14 -27.83 -35.04
CA LEU A 12 -1.55 -27.81 -34.71
C LEU A 12 -1.82 -27.48 -33.22
N GLU A 13 -0.94 -27.91 -32.33
CA GLU A 13 -1.05 -27.56 -30.90
C GLU A 13 -0.72 -26.09 -30.63
N ILE A 14 0.27 -25.52 -31.34
CA ILE A 14 0.64 -24.11 -31.19
C ILE A 14 -0.47 -23.20 -31.73
N ASP A 15 -1.13 -23.55 -32.81
CA ASP A 15 -2.24 -22.78 -33.38
C ASP A 15 -3.48 -22.78 -32.48
N SER A 16 -3.68 -23.82 -31.68
CA SER A 16 -4.76 -23.89 -30.68
C SER A 16 -4.51 -22.99 -29.44
N LEU A 17 -3.26 -22.61 -29.19
CA LEU A 17 -2.86 -21.71 -28.10
C LEU A 17 -2.82 -20.25 -28.52
N THR A 18 -2.86 -19.96 -29.83
CA THR A 18 -3.01 -18.59 -30.29
C THR A 18 -4.47 -18.17 -30.14
N PRO A 19 -4.78 -17.15 -29.32
CA PRO A 19 -6.16 -16.67 -29.22
C PRO A 19 -6.61 -16.23 -30.60
N SER A 20 -7.68 -16.84 -31.09
CA SER A 20 -8.31 -16.43 -32.34
C SER A 20 -8.72 -14.96 -32.22
N ASN A 21 -7.98 -14.10 -32.91
CA ASN A 21 -8.14 -12.65 -32.85
C ASN A 21 -9.39 -12.20 -33.63
N THR A 22 -10.54 -12.76 -33.25
CA THR A 22 -11.84 -12.23 -33.68
C THR A 22 -12.12 -10.98 -32.87
N TYR A 23 -11.67 -9.83 -33.36
CA TYR A 23 -12.06 -8.53 -32.85
C TYR A 23 -13.57 -8.34 -33.00
N SER A 24 -14.34 -8.83 -32.06
CA SER A 24 -15.73 -8.43 -31.95
C SER A 24 -15.81 -7.02 -31.34
N ARG A 25 -16.78 -6.23 -31.74
CA ARG A 25 -17.03 -4.89 -31.17
C ARG A 25 -17.08 -4.94 -29.64
N ARG A 26 -17.60 -6.02 -29.08
CA ARG A 26 -17.71 -6.26 -27.65
C ARG A 26 -16.33 -6.42 -26.99
N ASN A 27 -15.43 -7.21 -27.60
CA ASN A 27 -14.07 -7.39 -27.09
C ASN A 27 -13.24 -6.11 -27.20
N PHE A 28 -13.42 -5.32 -28.26
CA PHE A 28 -12.80 -4.01 -28.39
C PHE A 28 -13.22 -3.05 -27.27
N ILE A 29 -14.52 -2.98 -26.97
CA ILE A 29 -15.03 -2.11 -25.88
C ILE A 29 -14.49 -2.55 -24.53
N VAL A 30 -14.53 -3.85 -24.20
CA VAL A 30 -14.01 -4.38 -22.93
C VAL A 30 -12.52 -4.11 -22.79
N THR A 31 -11.73 -4.33 -23.84
CA THR A 31 -10.28 -4.09 -23.80
C THR A 31 -9.96 -2.59 -23.69
N SER A 32 -10.69 -1.73 -24.40
CA SER A 32 -10.48 -0.28 -24.37
C SER A 32 -10.87 0.32 -23.03
N VAL A 33 -11.95 -0.12 -22.42
CA VAL A 33 -12.38 0.33 -21.10
C VAL A 33 -11.39 -0.16 -20.02
N GLY A 34 -10.98 -1.43 -20.08
CA GLY A 34 -10.01 -2.01 -19.16
C GLY A 34 -8.63 -1.33 -19.24
N ALA A 35 -8.13 -1.09 -20.45
CA ALA A 35 -6.86 -0.40 -20.66
C ALA A 35 -6.95 1.08 -20.25
N GLY A 36 -8.05 1.77 -20.56
CA GLY A 36 -8.29 3.15 -20.17
C GLY A 36 -8.34 3.31 -18.65
N PHE A 37 -9.01 2.39 -17.95
CA PHE A 37 -9.05 2.38 -16.49
C PHE A 37 -7.67 2.13 -15.87
N ALA A 38 -6.93 1.14 -16.37
CA ALA A 38 -5.58 0.83 -15.87
C ALA A 38 -4.61 1.99 -16.06
N LEU A 39 -4.66 2.70 -17.19
CA LEU A 39 -3.85 3.88 -17.47
C LEU A 39 -4.27 5.09 -16.61
N ALA A 40 -5.55 5.24 -16.32
CA ALA A 40 -6.05 6.32 -15.47
C ALA A 40 -5.68 6.13 -13.99
N VAL A 41 -5.61 4.89 -13.52
CA VAL A 41 -5.32 4.57 -12.10
C VAL A 41 -3.81 4.61 -11.79
N GLN A 42 -2.94 4.28 -12.74
CA GLN A 42 -1.49 4.27 -12.51
C GLN A 42 -0.88 5.61 -12.06
N PRO A 43 -1.22 6.76 -12.64
CA PRO A 43 -0.69 8.05 -12.18
C PRO A 43 -1.17 8.41 -10.77
N VAL A 44 -2.37 7.98 -10.39
CA VAL A 44 -2.94 8.23 -9.06
C VAL A 44 -2.17 7.48 -7.97
N MET A 45 -1.73 6.26 -8.25
CA MET A 45 -0.95 5.46 -7.29
C MET A 45 0.47 6.02 -7.07
N ALA A 46 1.07 6.66 -8.06
CA ALA A 46 2.43 7.18 -7.99
C ALA A 46 2.54 8.60 -7.42
N GLN A 47 1.49 9.42 -7.50
CA GLN A 47 1.54 10.85 -7.17
C GLN A 47 0.71 11.27 -5.95
N THR A 48 -0.06 10.38 -5.35
CA THR A 48 -0.96 10.71 -4.24
C THR A 48 -0.51 10.22 -2.86
N ALA A 49 0.73 9.79 -2.72
CA ALA A 49 1.30 9.58 -1.40
C ALA A 49 1.47 10.97 -0.74
N ILE A 50 0.48 11.39 0.05
CA ILE A 50 0.60 12.59 0.88
C ILE A 50 1.72 12.32 1.88
N THR A 51 2.79 13.11 1.80
CA THR A 51 3.90 13.05 2.74
C THR A 51 3.97 14.36 3.51
N THR A 52 3.71 14.28 4.80
CA THR A 52 3.81 15.43 5.69
C THR A 52 5.25 15.54 6.20
N PRO A 53 5.94 16.65 5.95
CA PRO A 53 7.29 16.85 6.42
C PRO A 53 7.35 16.96 7.96
N ALA A 54 8.46 16.48 8.55
CA ALA A 54 8.66 16.45 9.98
C ALA A 54 9.24 17.74 10.57
N GLU A 55 9.51 18.78 9.74
CA GLU A 55 10.02 20.04 10.25
C GLU A 55 9.08 20.66 11.30
N GLY A 56 9.65 21.10 12.40
CA GLY A 56 8.91 21.62 13.55
C GLY A 56 8.16 20.59 14.38
N LEU A 57 8.41 19.31 14.12
CA LEU A 57 7.85 18.20 14.88
C LEU A 57 8.96 17.39 15.56
N ILE A 58 8.61 16.80 16.72
CA ILE A 58 9.32 15.65 17.27
C ILE A 58 8.53 14.42 16.81
N ALA A 59 9.09 13.66 15.85
CA ALA A 59 8.43 12.51 15.27
C ALA A 59 9.38 11.33 15.15
N GLY A 60 8.92 10.13 15.48
CA GLY A 60 9.72 8.92 15.40
C GLY A 60 9.17 7.76 16.20
N GLU A 61 9.89 6.66 16.15
CA GLU A 61 9.58 5.45 16.91
C GLU A 61 9.96 5.64 18.38
N ILE A 62 9.09 5.15 19.24
CA ILE A 62 9.27 5.12 20.69
C ILE A 62 8.88 3.75 21.24
N LYS A 63 9.26 3.49 22.48
CA LYS A 63 8.79 2.34 23.24
C LYS A 63 7.84 2.81 24.33
N VAL A 64 6.73 2.14 24.46
CA VAL A 64 5.70 2.41 25.47
C VAL A 64 5.64 1.24 26.43
N PRO A 65 5.68 1.47 27.75
CA PRO A 65 5.45 0.41 28.73
C PRO A 65 4.08 -0.23 28.53
N ALA A 66 4.05 -1.54 28.46
CA ALA A 66 2.82 -2.31 28.29
C ALA A 66 2.85 -3.55 29.18
N GLN A 67 1.68 -4.16 29.42
CA GLN A 67 1.62 -5.39 30.18
C GLN A 67 2.44 -6.50 29.50
N GLY A 68 3.47 -6.99 30.19
CA GLY A 68 4.38 -8.01 29.68
C GLY A 68 5.61 -7.49 28.93
N GLY A 69 5.92 -6.18 29.01
CA GLY A 69 7.13 -5.60 28.42
C GLY A 69 6.92 -4.23 27.79
N GLU A 70 7.73 -3.92 26.81
CA GLU A 70 7.63 -2.68 26.03
C GLU A 70 6.95 -2.97 24.68
N MET A 71 6.15 -2.03 24.23
CA MET A 71 5.51 -2.06 22.93
C MET A 71 6.05 -0.92 22.06
N ALA A 72 6.43 -1.21 20.82
CA ALA A 72 6.81 -0.20 19.87
C ALA A 72 5.60 0.68 19.50
N ALA A 73 5.85 1.96 19.28
CA ALA A 73 4.86 2.91 18.82
C ALA A 73 5.53 4.00 17.99
N TYR A 74 4.79 4.61 17.10
CA TYR A 74 5.20 5.84 16.44
C TYR A 74 4.54 7.04 17.13
N ARG A 75 5.30 8.09 17.38
CA ARG A 75 4.82 9.34 17.98
C ARG A 75 5.14 10.52 17.10
N ALA A 76 4.24 11.48 17.03
CA ALA A 76 4.50 12.80 16.46
C ALA A 76 3.84 13.88 17.31
N GLN A 77 4.56 15.00 17.53
CA GLN A 77 4.07 16.16 18.29
C GLN A 77 4.79 17.43 17.83
N PRO A 78 4.22 18.63 18.04
CA PRO A 78 4.96 19.88 17.86
C PRO A 78 6.22 19.92 18.74
N SER A 79 7.32 20.43 18.21
CA SER A 79 8.60 20.50 18.92
C SER A 79 8.57 21.46 20.14
N ASP A 80 7.73 22.47 20.11
CA ASP A 80 7.55 23.49 21.14
C ASP A 80 6.28 23.27 21.99
N GLY A 81 5.54 22.19 21.72
CA GLY A 81 4.25 21.91 22.33
C GLY A 81 4.36 21.52 23.81
N LYS A 82 3.54 22.16 24.65
CA LYS A 82 3.36 21.83 26.08
C LYS A 82 1.89 21.53 26.35
N HIS A 83 1.63 20.53 27.20
CA HIS A 83 0.27 20.16 27.59
C HIS A 83 -0.65 19.87 26.38
N LEU A 84 -0.12 19.15 25.40
CA LEU A 84 -0.83 18.83 24.17
C LEU A 84 -1.96 17.84 24.42
N PRO A 85 -3.12 18.02 23.77
CA PRO A 85 -4.14 16.98 23.74
C PRO A 85 -3.59 15.74 23.00
N VAL A 86 -3.90 14.57 23.52
CA VAL A 86 -3.38 13.29 22.99
C VAL A 86 -4.40 12.64 22.07
N VAL A 87 -3.95 12.21 20.90
CA VAL A 87 -4.74 11.41 19.95
C VAL A 87 -4.09 10.04 19.81
N LEU A 88 -4.84 8.99 20.12
CA LEU A 88 -4.46 7.63 19.83
C LEU A 88 -4.88 7.28 18.40
N VAL A 89 -3.90 6.97 17.54
CA VAL A 89 -4.13 6.51 16.16
C VAL A 89 -4.03 5.01 16.15
N VAL A 90 -5.16 4.34 15.88
CA VAL A 90 -5.20 2.88 15.81
C VAL A 90 -4.73 2.42 14.43
N GLN A 91 -3.78 1.49 14.40
CA GLN A 91 -3.26 0.91 13.17
C GLN A 91 -4.32 0.13 12.40
N GLU A 92 -4.07 -0.07 11.12
CA GLU A 92 -4.80 -1.00 10.25
C GLU A 92 -4.19 -2.42 10.33
N ILE A 93 -4.69 -3.34 9.49
CA ILE A 93 -4.22 -4.74 9.44
C ILE A 93 -2.74 -4.88 9.06
N PHE A 94 -2.15 -3.86 8.44
CA PHE A 94 -0.74 -3.83 8.02
C PHE A 94 0.19 -3.16 9.04
N GLY A 95 -0.22 -2.98 10.29
CA GLY A 95 0.59 -2.33 11.31
C GLY A 95 0.68 -0.81 11.17
N VAL A 96 1.70 -0.23 11.81
CA VAL A 96 1.98 1.23 11.77
C VAL A 96 2.85 1.55 10.55
N HIS A 97 2.27 1.39 9.35
CA HIS A 97 2.94 1.71 8.09
C HIS A 97 2.96 3.22 7.79
N GLU A 98 3.57 3.64 6.67
CA GLU A 98 3.84 5.05 6.39
C GLU A 98 2.58 5.95 6.38
N TYR A 99 1.43 5.45 5.93
CA TYR A 99 0.18 6.22 5.98
C TYR A 99 -0.25 6.55 7.42
N ILE A 100 -0.13 5.61 8.34
CA ILE A 100 -0.43 5.82 9.78
C ILE A 100 0.59 6.81 10.38
N ARG A 101 1.88 6.67 10.05
CA ARG A 101 2.95 7.60 10.47
C ARG A 101 2.69 9.02 9.95
N ASP A 102 2.29 9.15 8.68
CA ASP A 102 1.92 10.43 8.09
C ASP A 102 0.69 11.05 8.75
N THR A 103 -0.31 10.25 9.07
CA THR A 103 -1.49 10.70 9.82
C THR A 103 -1.11 11.27 11.18
N CYS A 104 -0.18 10.62 11.90
CA CYS A 104 0.35 11.17 13.15
C CYS A 104 1.05 12.52 12.95
N ARG A 105 1.86 12.66 11.90
CA ARG A 105 2.52 13.95 11.57
C ARG A 105 1.51 15.04 11.24
N ARG A 106 0.46 14.72 10.49
CA ARG A 106 -0.62 15.69 10.20
C ARG A 106 -1.35 16.16 11.46
N LEU A 107 -1.68 15.24 12.35
CA LEU A 107 -2.27 15.58 13.64
C LEU A 107 -1.32 16.43 14.49
N ALA A 108 -0.03 16.13 14.47
CA ALA A 108 0.98 16.93 15.17
C ALA A 108 1.07 18.37 14.61
N LYS A 109 0.96 18.55 13.30
CA LYS A 109 0.88 19.90 12.68
C LYS A 109 -0.36 20.69 13.13
N LEU A 110 -1.41 20.00 13.55
CA LEU A 110 -2.62 20.62 14.10
C LEU A 110 -2.54 20.88 15.62
N GLY A 111 -1.40 20.58 16.25
CA GLY A 111 -1.17 20.86 17.67
C GLY A 111 -1.47 19.69 18.61
N TYR A 112 -1.60 18.48 18.11
CA TYR A 112 -1.82 17.29 18.94
C TYR A 112 -0.51 16.51 19.21
N LEU A 113 -0.47 15.77 20.30
CA LEU A 113 0.43 14.64 20.45
C LEU A 113 -0.29 13.42 19.88
N ALA A 114 0.14 12.94 18.72
CA ALA A 114 -0.39 11.73 18.09
C ALA A 114 0.53 10.54 18.37
N ILE A 115 -0.06 9.42 18.76
CA ILE A 115 0.66 8.18 19.05
C ILE A 115 -0.04 7.01 18.39
N ALA A 116 0.71 6.17 17.67
CA ALA A 116 0.24 4.96 17.02
C ALA A 116 1.02 3.74 17.55
N PRO A 117 0.45 2.93 18.43
CA PRO A 117 1.09 1.72 18.95
C PRO A 117 1.03 0.56 17.96
N GLU A 118 2.06 -0.28 17.94
CA GLU A 118 2.11 -1.54 17.20
C GLU A 118 1.34 -2.64 17.92
N LEU A 119 0.04 -2.70 17.69
CA LEU A 119 -0.87 -3.58 18.44
C LEU A 119 -0.65 -5.07 18.14
N PHE A 120 -0.06 -5.39 16.99
CA PHE A 120 0.22 -6.79 16.59
C PHE A 120 1.60 -7.30 17.03
N ALA A 121 2.39 -6.49 17.72
CA ALA A 121 3.75 -6.85 18.15
C ALA A 121 3.87 -8.18 18.92
N ARG A 122 2.78 -8.66 19.52
CA ARG A 122 2.74 -9.95 20.25
C ARG A 122 2.29 -11.12 19.35
N GLN A 123 1.62 -10.87 18.26
CA GLN A 123 1.09 -11.88 17.35
C GLN A 123 2.05 -12.17 16.18
N GLY A 124 3.09 -11.38 16.03
CA GLY A 124 4.00 -11.39 14.88
C GLY A 124 3.71 -10.27 13.91
N ASP A 125 4.62 -10.11 12.96
CA ASP A 125 4.47 -9.14 11.88
C ASP A 125 3.48 -9.69 10.85
N PRO A 126 2.48 -8.92 10.40
CA PRO A 126 1.48 -9.37 9.43
C PRO A 126 2.08 -9.59 8.03
#